data_63628a1dff0be5ff7fc632cd9f35ccb1
#
_entry.id   63628a1dff0be5ff7fc632cd9f35ccb1
#
_cell.length_a   1.000
_cell.length_b   1.000
_cell.length_c   1.000
_cell.angle_alpha   90.00
_cell.angle_beta   90.00
_cell.angle_gamma   90.00
#
_symmetry.space_group_name_H-M   'P 1'
#
loop_
_entity.id
_entity.type
_entity.pdbx_description
1 polymer ?
#
loop_
_entity_poly.entity_id
_entity_poly.type
_entity_poly.pdbx_seq_one_letter_code
_entity_poly.pdbx_strand_id
1 'polypeptide(L)'
;MNKDILVCGVGGQGTVLASKLIASAYMAKGETVHSAETIGMAQRGGSVTSHVRIGEAYSPLIAQGGADIILALERAEAVRNLAYLKKGGIVITNNVPVKPATDSLMNTGYEAQPMLDYLKDKCDCIVMDGAAISREFGSAKFYNIALLGVAAASGRLG
;
A
#
# COMPACT_ATOMS: atom_id res chain seq x y z
N MET A 1 -18.53 3.73 -10.38
CA MET A 1 -17.19 3.27 -10.80
C MET A 1 -16.80 2.08 -9.93
N ASN A 2 -16.18 1.03 -10.47
CA ASN A 2 -15.72 -0.09 -9.66
C ASN A 2 -14.20 -0.08 -9.63
N LYS A 3 -13.60 0.00 -8.44
CA LYS A 3 -12.15 0.00 -8.25
C LYS A 3 -11.79 -0.63 -6.90
N ASP A 4 -10.84 -1.54 -6.93
CA ASP A 4 -10.35 -2.25 -5.77
C ASP A 4 -8.90 -1.84 -5.45
N ILE A 5 -8.69 -1.30 -4.25
CA ILE A 5 -7.40 -0.77 -3.79
C ILE A 5 -6.98 -1.52 -2.52
N LEU A 6 -5.84 -2.19 -2.58
CA LEU A 6 -5.22 -2.80 -1.41
C LEU A 6 -4.15 -1.86 -0.87
N VAL A 7 -4.30 -1.44 0.37
CA VAL A 7 -3.28 -0.65 1.08
C VAL A 7 -2.56 -1.57 2.05
N CYS A 8 -1.25 -1.67 1.96
CA CYS A 8 -0.48 -2.55 2.83
C CYS A 8 0.79 -1.87 3.36
N GLY A 9 1.25 -2.35 4.48
CA GLY A 9 2.42 -1.82 5.15
C GLY A 9 2.70 -2.53 6.46
N VAL A 10 3.63 -1.97 7.21
CA VAL A 10 4.00 -2.43 8.56
C VAL A 10 3.22 -1.61 9.59
N GLY A 11 2.82 -2.23 10.68
CA GLY A 11 2.12 -1.55 11.78
C GLY A 11 2.86 -0.30 12.25
N GLY A 12 2.14 0.81 12.38
CA GLY A 12 2.69 2.13 12.70
C GLY A 12 2.99 3.04 11.52
N GLN A 13 2.91 2.56 10.27
CA GLN A 13 3.14 3.39 9.07
C GLN A 13 1.93 4.22 8.63
N GLY A 14 0.77 4.04 9.25
CA GLY A 14 -0.45 4.77 8.89
C GLY A 14 -1.23 4.16 7.73
N THR A 15 -1.15 2.84 7.53
CA THR A 15 -1.91 2.09 6.52
C THR A 15 -3.41 2.31 6.66
N VAL A 16 -3.94 2.22 7.88
CA VAL A 16 -5.35 2.45 8.19
C VAL A 16 -5.77 3.88 7.91
N LEU A 17 -4.92 4.86 8.24
CA LEU A 17 -5.20 6.27 7.94
C LEU A 17 -5.27 6.49 6.42
N ALA A 18 -4.33 5.94 5.66
CA ALA A 18 -4.32 6.04 4.21
C ALA A 18 -5.59 5.46 3.59
N SER A 19 -6.02 4.27 4.03
CA SER A 19 -7.26 3.64 3.55
C SER A 19 -8.51 4.47 3.87
N LYS A 20 -8.58 5.04 5.07
CA LYS A 20 -9.70 5.92 5.48
C LYS A 20 -9.75 7.20 4.66
N LEU A 21 -8.61 7.79 4.33
CA LEU A 21 -8.55 8.99 3.48
C LEU A 21 -9.03 8.68 2.06
N ILE A 22 -8.61 7.55 1.49
CA ILE A 22 -9.10 7.09 0.19
C ILE A 22 -10.62 6.91 0.24
N ALA A 23 -11.13 6.16 1.21
CA ALA A 23 -12.55 5.90 1.36
C ALA A 23 -13.35 7.20 1.48
N SER A 24 -12.91 8.13 2.33
CA SER A 24 -13.56 9.42 2.53
C SER A 24 -13.60 10.27 1.26
N ALA A 25 -12.52 10.25 0.47
CA ALA A 25 -12.45 11.00 -0.78
C ALA A 25 -13.47 10.49 -1.81
N TYR A 26 -13.62 9.18 -1.95
CA TYR A 26 -14.62 8.59 -2.86
C TYR A 26 -16.05 8.77 -2.36
N MET A 27 -16.28 8.63 -1.04
CA MET A 27 -17.60 8.93 -0.45
C MET A 27 -18.01 10.38 -0.67
N ALA A 28 -17.07 11.31 -0.58
CA ALA A 28 -17.33 12.73 -0.88
C ALA A 28 -17.70 12.98 -2.35
N LYS A 29 -17.29 12.11 -3.27
CA LYS A 29 -17.71 12.10 -4.67
C LYS A 29 -19.07 11.40 -4.92
N GLY A 30 -19.70 10.89 -3.87
CA GLY A 30 -20.98 10.16 -3.94
C GLY A 30 -20.83 8.67 -4.31
N GLU A 31 -19.63 8.13 -4.27
CA GLU A 31 -19.40 6.71 -4.54
C GLU A 31 -19.71 5.85 -3.29
N THR A 32 -20.21 4.64 -3.51
CA THR A 32 -20.31 3.63 -2.46
C THR A 32 -18.93 3.04 -2.19
N VAL A 33 -18.55 2.93 -0.92
CA VAL A 33 -17.25 2.38 -0.51
C VAL A 33 -17.42 1.31 0.56
N HIS A 34 -16.77 0.18 0.36
CA HIS A 34 -16.65 -0.90 1.34
C HIS A 34 -15.20 -1.01 1.76
N SER A 35 -14.93 -1.09 3.05
CA SER A 35 -13.58 -1.25 3.57
C SER A 35 -13.50 -2.30 4.66
N ALA A 36 -12.37 -3.00 4.71
CA ALA A 36 -12.03 -3.94 5.76
C ALA A 36 -10.54 -3.90 6.04
N GLU A 37 -10.17 -4.16 7.27
CA GLU A 37 -8.79 -4.17 7.71
C GLU A 37 -8.42 -5.57 8.22
N THR A 38 -7.28 -6.07 7.76
CA THR A 38 -6.68 -7.29 8.31
C THR A 38 -5.44 -6.89 9.10
N ILE A 39 -5.54 -6.95 10.41
CA ILE A 39 -4.46 -6.60 11.33
C ILE A 39 -3.85 -7.90 11.85
N GLY A 40 -2.55 -8.09 11.64
CA GLY A 40 -1.81 -9.20 12.22
C GLY A 40 -1.76 -9.09 13.75
N MET A 41 -1.35 -10.16 14.44
CA MET A 41 -1.31 -10.23 15.91
C MET A 41 -0.37 -9.20 16.54
N ALA A 42 0.60 -8.65 15.79
CA ALA A 42 1.49 -7.57 16.25
C ALA A 42 1.00 -6.23 15.69
N GLN A 43 0.46 -5.36 16.53
CA GLN A 43 0.02 -4.01 16.14
C GLN A 43 1.19 -3.07 15.79
N ARG A 44 2.43 -3.42 16.15
CA ARG A 44 3.65 -2.70 15.79
C ARG A 44 4.63 -3.68 15.15
N GLY A 45 5.13 -3.31 13.96
CA GLY A 45 6.09 -4.11 13.22
C GLY A 45 5.52 -5.32 12.49
N GLY A 46 4.21 -5.62 12.62
CA GLY A 46 3.51 -6.68 11.90
C GLY A 46 2.90 -6.20 10.59
N SER A 47 2.59 -7.14 9.70
CA SER A 47 1.90 -6.86 8.43
C SER A 47 0.49 -6.35 8.68
N VAL A 48 0.11 -5.26 8.01
CA VAL A 48 -1.24 -4.66 8.04
C VAL A 48 -1.71 -4.50 6.61
N THR A 49 -2.92 -4.98 6.33
CA THR A 49 -3.59 -4.77 5.04
C THR A 49 -4.97 -4.15 5.24
N SER A 50 -5.28 -3.16 4.42
CA SER A 50 -6.60 -2.53 4.35
C SER A 50 -7.15 -2.68 2.95
N HIS A 51 -8.35 -3.20 2.84
CA HIS A 51 -9.07 -3.38 1.58
C HIS A 51 -10.03 -2.21 1.41
N VAL A 52 -9.97 -1.51 0.27
CA VAL A 52 -10.89 -0.43 -0.08
C VAL A 52 -11.51 -0.77 -1.43
N ARG A 53 -12.82 -0.99 -1.45
CA ARG A 53 -13.58 -1.33 -2.65
C ARG A 53 -14.57 -0.22 -2.96
N ILE A 54 -14.42 0.39 -4.12
CA ILE A 54 -15.28 1.47 -4.60
C ILE A 54 -16.28 0.89 -5.59
N GLY A 55 -17.55 1.23 -5.42
CA GLY A 55 -18.66 0.74 -6.22
C GLY A 55 -19.38 -0.45 -5.58
N GLU A 56 -20.06 -1.25 -6.39
CA GLU A 56 -20.81 -2.41 -5.90
C GLU A 56 -19.87 -3.57 -5.54
N ALA A 57 -20.01 -4.08 -4.32
CA ALA A 57 -19.26 -5.23 -3.84
C ALA A 57 -20.07 -6.02 -2.83
N TYR A 58 -20.07 -7.36 -2.96
CA TYR A 58 -20.74 -8.26 -2.03
C TYR A 58 -19.92 -8.57 -0.78
N SER A 59 -18.65 -8.26 -0.80
CA SER A 59 -17.72 -8.44 0.35
C SER A 59 -16.77 -7.26 0.41
N PRO A 60 -16.41 -6.78 1.61
CA PRO A 60 -15.39 -5.75 1.73
C PRO A 60 -13.97 -6.25 1.45
N LEU A 61 -13.76 -7.57 1.42
CA LEU A 61 -12.46 -8.17 1.14
C LEU A 61 -12.24 -8.32 -0.38
N ILE A 62 -11.08 -7.87 -0.84
CA ILE A 62 -10.63 -8.07 -2.22
C ILE A 62 -10.14 -9.51 -2.36
N ALA A 63 -10.59 -10.20 -3.39
CA ALA A 63 -10.09 -11.53 -3.71
C ALA A 63 -8.67 -11.44 -4.33
N GLN A 64 -7.92 -12.54 -4.27
CA GLN A 64 -6.65 -12.64 -5.00
C GLN A 64 -6.87 -12.37 -6.49
N GLY A 65 -5.98 -11.59 -7.10
CA GLY A 65 -6.09 -11.17 -8.49
C GLY A 65 -7.16 -10.10 -8.74
N GLY A 66 -7.75 -9.49 -7.70
CA GLY A 66 -8.82 -8.51 -7.82
C GLY A 66 -8.41 -7.05 -7.66
N ALA A 67 -7.25 -6.77 -7.06
CA ALA A 67 -6.83 -5.40 -6.79
C ALA A 67 -6.35 -4.67 -8.05
N ASP A 68 -6.97 -3.55 -8.37
CA ASP A 68 -6.51 -2.65 -9.44
C ASP A 68 -5.21 -1.94 -9.05
N ILE A 69 -5.08 -1.61 -7.77
CA ILE A 69 -3.93 -0.91 -7.21
C ILE A 69 -3.51 -1.58 -5.89
N ILE A 70 -2.22 -1.82 -5.74
CA ILE A 70 -1.59 -2.09 -4.44
C ILE A 70 -0.80 -0.85 -4.03
N LEU A 71 -1.23 -0.18 -2.97
CA LEU A 71 -0.55 0.95 -2.38
C LEU A 71 0.24 0.45 -1.16
N ALA A 72 1.55 0.29 -1.32
CA ALA A 72 2.39 -0.32 -0.31
C ALA A 72 3.32 0.71 0.35
N LEU A 73 3.13 0.92 1.64
CA LEU A 73 4.00 1.80 2.44
C LEU A 73 5.38 1.19 2.68
N GLU A 74 5.50 -0.13 2.51
CA GLU A 74 6.74 -0.88 2.61
C GLU A 74 6.83 -1.93 1.48
N ARG A 75 7.99 -2.01 0.83
CA ARG A 75 8.19 -2.84 -0.38
C ARG A 75 8.05 -4.34 -0.15
N ALA A 76 8.47 -4.84 1.01
CA ALA A 76 8.29 -6.26 1.34
C ALA A 76 6.82 -6.62 1.45
N GLU A 77 6.00 -5.70 1.94
CA GLU A 77 4.55 -5.89 2.00
C GLU A 77 3.93 -5.85 0.59
N ALA A 78 4.48 -5.06 -0.34
CA ALA A 78 4.07 -5.11 -1.74
C ALA A 78 4.33 -6.49 -2.35
N VAL A 79 5.52 -7.04 -2.14
CA VAL A 79 5.89 -8.39 -2.63
C VAL A 79 5.00 -9.45 -2.00
N ARG A 80 4.78 -9.38 -0.68
CA ARG A 80 3.95 -10.34 0.06
C ARG A 80 2.51 -10.36 -0.42
N ASN A 81 1.98 -9.21 -0.82
CA ASN A 81 0.59 -9.05 -1.25
C ASN A 81 0.41 -9.06 -2.78
N LEU A 82 1.48 -9.34 -3.54
CA LEU A 82 1.44 -9.27 -5.01
C LEU A 82 0.39 -10.20 -5.64
N ALA A 83 0.06 -11.32 -4.97
CA ALA A 83 -0.99 -12.24 -5.41
C ALA A 83 -2.39 -11.59 -5.49
N TYR A 84 -2.61 -10.49 -4.78
CA TYR A 84 -3.87 -9.72 -4.88
C TYR A 84 -3.95 -8.86 -6.12
N LEU A 85 -2.82 -8.55 -6.78
CA LEU A 85 -2.81 -7.66 -7.93
C LEU A 85 -3.49 -8.32 -9.13
N LYS A 86 -4.42 -7.60 -9.71
CA LYS A 86 -5.09 -7.95 -10.95
C LYS A 86 -4.12 -7.84 -12.14
N LYS A 87 -4.32 -8.64 -13.18
CA LYS A 87 -3.58 -8.50 -14.43
C LYS A 87 -3.77 -7.08 -15.00
N GLY A 88 -2.68 -6.37 -15.25
CA GLY A 88 -2.70 -4.96 -15.69
C GLY A 88 -2.91 -3.96 -14.55
N GLY A 89 -2.94 -4.41 -13.29
CA GLY A 89 -2.92 -3.55 -12.12
C GLY A 89 -1.54 -2.94 -11.87
N ILE A 90 -1.46 -2.03 -10.93
CA ILE A 90 -0.24 -1.29 -10.61
C ILE A 90 0.12 -1.38 -9.12
N VAL A 91 1.41 -1.47 -8.83
CA VAL A 91 1.96 -1.31 -7.47
C VAL A 91 2.55 0.09 -7.34
N ILE A 92 2.21 0.78 -6.28
CA ILE A 92 2.79 2.08 -5.90
C ILE A 92 3.42 1.91 -4.53
N THR A 93 4.72 2.12 -4.44
CA THR A 93 5.47 1.86 -3.20
C THR A 93 6.55 2.91 -2.95
N ASN A 94 7.27 2.76 -1.85
CA ASN A 94 8.33 3.66 -1.39
C ASN A 94 9.70 2.98 -1.54
N ASN A 95 10.74 3.77 -1.85
CA ASN A 95 12.11 3.29 -1.92
C ASN A 95 12.82 3.21 -0.57
N VAL A 96 12.27 3.82 0.48
CA VAL A 96 12.84 3.73 1.84
C VAL A 96 12.39 2.42 2.49
N PRO A 97 13.35 1.54 2.87
CA PRO A 97 13.01 0.30 3.55
C PRO A 97 12.64 0.57 5.01
N VAL A 98 11.61 -0.12 5.48
CA VAL A 98 11.31 -0.23 6.92
C VAL A 98 11.47 -1.69 7.30
N LYS A 99 12.58 -2.03 7.92
CA LYS A 99 12.84 -3.40 8.36
C LYS A 99 11.79 -3.84 9.37
N PRO A 100 11.18 -5.00 9.18
CA PRO A 100 10.31 -5.58 10.20
C PRO A 100 11.06 -5.74 11.53
N ALA A 101 10.37 -5.57 12.65
CA ALA A 101 10.98 -5.79 13.97
C ALA A 101 11.56 -7.20 14.14
N THR A 102 10.95 -8.18 13.47
CA THR A 102 11.41 -9.58 13.45
C THR A 102 12.76 -9.77 12.75
N ASP A 103 13.10 -8.93 11.76
CA ASP A 103 14.38 -9.02 11.05
C ASP A 103 15.57 -8.67 11.98
N SER A 104 15.39 -7.71 12.86
CA SER A 104 16.40 -7.33 13.86
C SER A 104 16.69 -8.43 14.88
N LEU A 105 15.69 -9.31 15.13
CA LEU A 105 15.80 -10.40 16.10
C LEU A 105 16.29 -11.70 15.47
N MET A 106 15.98 -11.95 14.21
CA MET A 106 16.18 -13.24 13.55
C MET A 106 17.17 -13.19 12.37
N ASN A 107 17.65 -12.00 12.00
CA ASN A 107 18.55 -11.78 10.86
C ASN A 107 18.05 -12.51 9.58
N THR A 108 16.80 -12.23 9.20
CA THR A 108 16.10 -12.93 8.11
C THR A 108 16.60 -12.58 6.71
N GLY A 109 17.66 -11.75 6.60
CA GLY A 109 18.26 -11.40 5.32
C GLY A 109 17.41 -10.44 4.49
N TYR A 110 16.76 -9.46 5.13
CA TYR A 110 15.98 -8.44 4.43
C TYR A 110 16.84 -7.67 3.42
N GLU A 111 16.57 -7.86 2.13
CA GLU A 111 17.24 -7.19 1.03
C GLU A 111 16.25 -6.32 0.26
N ALA A 112 16.44 -5.00 0.36
CA ALA A 112 15.48 -4.02 -0.16
C ALA A 112 15.51 -3.85 -1.67
N GLN A 113 16.69 -3.82 -2.29
CA GLN A 113 16.82 -3.56 -3.73
C GLN A 113 16.31 -4.70 -4.60
N PRO A 114 16.62 -5.98 -4.33
CA PRO A 114 16.06 -7.10 -5.07
C PRO A 114 14.52 -7.14 -5.05
N MET A 115 13.88 -6.68 -3.99
CA MET A 115 12.41 -6.61 -3.90
C MET A 115 11.84 -5.59 -4.89
N LEU A 116 12.46 -4.40 -5.04
CA LEU A 116 12.04 -3.40 -6.03
C LEU A 116 12.24 -3.91 -7.46
N ASP A 117 13.37 -4.55 -7.72
CA ASP A 117 13.66 -5.13 -9.04
C ASP A 117 12.66 -6.23 -9.39
N TYR A 118 12.30 -7.08 -8.43
CA TYR A 118 11.27 -8.10 -8.59
C TYR A 118 9.90 -7.49 -8.92
N LEU A 119 9.47 -6.44 -8.21
CA LEU A 119 8.20 -5.77 -8.46
C LEU A 119 8.16 -5.15 -9.86
N LYS A 120 9.22 -4.47 -10.28
CA LYS A 120 9.33 -3.85 -11.61
C LYS A 120 9.32 -4.88 -12.74
N ASP A 121 9.85 -6.08 -12.50
CA ASP A 121 9.82 -7.18 -13.46
C ASP A 121 8.42 -7.82 -13.59
N LYS A 122 7.66 -7.90 -12.49
CA LYS A 122 6.38 -8.62 -12.43
C LYS A 122 5.16 -7.80 -12.81
N CYS A 123 5.19 -6.48 -12.61
CA CYS A 123 4.03 -5.62 -12.82
C CYS A 123 4.45 -4.17 -13.09
N ASP A 124 3.49 -3.35 -13.51
CA ASP A 124 3.65 -1.89 -13.48
C ASP A 124 3.91 -1.44 -12.06
N CYS A 125 4.96 -0.67 -11.85
CA CYS A 125 5.38 -0.24 -10.53
C CYS A 125 5.85 1.21 -10.55
N ILE A 126 5.28 2.02 -9.65
CA ILE A 126 5.74 3.37 -9.35
C ILE A 126 6.41 3.36 -7.99
N VAL A 127 7.64 3.86 -7.92
CA VAL A 127 8.43 3.93 -6.69
C VAL A 127 8.60 5.39 -6.28
N MET A 128 8.05 5.75 -5.11
CA MET A 128 8.22 7.07 -4.52
C MET A 128 9.62 7.22 -3.91
N ASP A 129 10.27 8.35 -4.13
CA ASP A 129 11.51 8.68 -3.43
C ASP A 129 11.22 9.25 -2.03
N GLY A 130 11.03 8.35 -1.07
CA GLY A 130 10.77 8.72 0.32
C GLY A 130 11.94 9.44 0.99
N ALA A 131 13.18 9.19 0.55
CA ALA A 131 14.34 9.91 1.06
C ALA A 131 14.28 11.40 0.68
N ALA A 132 13.86 11.74 -0.54
CA ALA A 132 13.63 13.12 -0.95
C ALA A 132 12.50 13.78 -0.15
N ILE A 133 11.38 13.07 0.05
CA ILE A 133 10.26 13.54 0.89
C ILE A 133 10.71 13.83 2.32
N SER A 134 11.50 12.95 2.92
CA SER A 134 12.03 13.14 4.28
C SER A 134 12.95 14.36 4.38
N ARG A 135 13.78 14.59 3.37
CA ARG A 135 14.63 15.80 3.32
C ARG A 135 13.83 17.09 3.20
N GLU A 136 12.78 17.10 2.38
CA GLU A 136 11.96 18.28 2.12
C GLU A 136 11.07 18.63 3.32
N PHE A 137 10.43 17.64 3.94
CA PHE A 137 9.47 17.85 5.03
C PHE A 137 10.03 17.55 6.43
N GLY A 138 11.26 17.10 6.52
CA GLY A 138 11.97 16.87 7.79
C GLY A 138 11.48 15.66 8.60
N SER A 139 10.59 14.82 8.05
CA SER A 139 10.04 13.66 8.78
C SER A 139 9.56 12.54 7.87
N ALA A 140 9.83 11.30 8.28
CA ALA A 140 9.27 10.10 7.67
C ALA A 140 7.77 9.89 7.96
N LYS A 141 7.20 10.66 8.88
CA LYS A 141 5.77 10.57 9.25
C LYS A 141 4.82 10.91 8.10
N PHE A 142 5.30 11.61 7.07
CA PHE A 142 4.50 12.03 5.94
C PHE A 142 4.51 11.05 4.77
N TYR A 143 5.20 9.92 4.86
CA TYR A 143 5.30 8.96 3.75
C TYR A 143 3.94 8.42 3.29
N ASN A 144 3.01 8.17 4.21
CA ASN A 144 1.67 7.70 3.85
C ASN A 144 0.90 8.74 3.02
N ILE A 145 0.93 10.00 3.42
CA ILE A 145 0.26 11.10 2.70
C ILE A 145 0.96 11.37 1.37
N ALA A 146 2.29 11.38 1.34
CA ALA A 146 3.07 11.56 0.13
C ALA A 146 2.79 10.45 -0.89
N LEU A 147 2.71 9.20 -0.43
CA LEU A 147 2.40 8.05 -1.29
C LEU A 147 0.99 8.13 -1.88
N LEU A 148 0.01 8.62 -1.10
CA LEU A 148 -1.33 8.94 -1.61
C LEU A 148 -1.28 10.02 -2.69
N GLY A 149 -0.46 11.05 -2.50
CA GLY A 149 -0.23 12.10 -3.49
C GLY A 149 0.34 11.56 -4.80
N VAL A 150 1.32 10.66 -4.73
CA VAL A 150 1.87 9.96 -5.90
C VAL A 150 0.80 9.13 -6.59
N ALA A 151 -0.02 8.40 -5.83
CA ALA A 151 -1.11 7.60 -6.37
C ALA A 151 -2.16 8.47 -7.09
N ALA A 152 -2.52 9.62 -6.50
CA ALA A 152 -3.43 10.58 -7.12
C ALA A 152 -2.84 11.17 -8.41
N ALA A 153 -1.57 11.61 -8.37
CA ALA A 153 -0.87 12.19 -9.53
C ALA A 153 -0.68 11.19 -10.67
N SER A 154 -0.63 9.89 -10.39
CA SER A 154 -0.53 8.85 -11.42
C SER A 154 -1.76 8.72 -12.33
N GLY A 155 -2.88 9.35 -11.95
CA GLY A 155 -4.17 9.22 -12.63
C GLY A 155 -4.86 7.86 -12.40
N ARG A 156 -4.25 6.96 -11.62
CA ARG A 156 -4.79 5.60 -11.39
C ARG A 156 -5.93 5.58 -10.38
N LEU A 157 -6.02 6.58 -9.51
CA LEU A 157 -7.14 6.71 -8.58
C LEU A 157 -8.45 7.20 -9.26
N GLY A 158 -8.36 7.94 -10.35
CA GLY A 158 -9.53 8.46 -11.11
C GLY A 158 -9.90 9.87 -10.73
#